data_8fdb6105003ed4e40d57170637b1d37c
#
_entry.id   8fdb6105003ed4e40d57170637b1d37c
#
_cell.length_a   1.000
_cell.length_b   1.000
_cell.length_c   1.000
_cell.angle_alpha   90.00
_cell.angle_beta   90.00
_cell.angle_gamma   90.00
#
_symmetry.space_group_name_H-M   'P 1'
#
loop_
_entity.id
_entity.type
_entity.pdbx_description
1 polymer ?
#
loop_
_entity_poly.entity_id
_entity_poly.type
_entity_poly.pdbx_seq_one_letter_code
_entity_poly.pdbx_strand_id
1 'polypeptide(L)'
;METLKKTIRCLDSITDKILFFIFLFLFLIGLYAMYDSFLVYQAANDTSILKYKPDYEGIAPDKPIKGNMVGWLTIDDTKIDYPIMQGEDNNEYLNKDPFGDYSLSGSIFLDSRNTSDFSDDYSLIYGHHMENDLMFGALDHYLKKGYLEKHNKGTIYIDDVPYELTLFAVGESEATNEIIFAPTFADAGTVCSYIKQNALYFDESVKMQENDKIIALSTCKY
;
A
#
# COMPACT_ATOMS: atom_id res chain seq x y z
N MET A 1 52.01 -20.77 -40.11
CA MET A 1 51.19 -21.55 -39.14
C MET A 1 51.29 -20.98 -37.72
N GLU A 2 52.44 -20.54 -37.28
CA GLU A 2 52.66 -19.93 -35.93
C GLU A 2 52.02 -18.56 -35.72
N THR A 3 52.08 -17.69 -36.74
CA THR A 3 51.41 -16.38 -36.72
C THR A 3 49.89 -16.49 -36.58
N LEU A 4 49.26 -17.42 -37.29
CA LEU A 4 47.81 -17.66 -37.19
C LEU A 4 47.41 -18.12 -35.79
N LYS A 5 48.17 -19.02 -35.16
CA LYS A 5 47.95 -19.44 -33.76
C LYS A 5 48.08 -18.31 -32.76
N LYS A 6 49.03 -17.36 -33.00
CA LYS A 6 49.23 -16.20 -32.13
C LYS A 6 48.06 -15.23 -32.26
N THR A 7 47.55 -15.00 -33.47
CA THR A 7 46.39 -14.15 -33.73
C THR A 7 45.14 -14.72 -33.08
N ILE A 8 44.88 -16.03 -33.21
CA ILE A 8 43.73 -16.70 -32.58
C ILE A 8 43.79 -16.53 -31.05
N ARG A 9 44.92 -16.82 -30.41
CA ARG A 9 45.07 -16.62 -28.94
C ARG A 9 44.84 -15.19 -28.50
N CYS A 10 45.27 -14.20 -29.31
CA CYS A 10 45.03 -12.80 -29.01
C CYS A 10 43.54 -12.47 -29.08
N LEU A 11 42.85 -12.93 -30.12
CA LEU A 11 41.39 -12.76 -30.26
C LEU A 11 40.62 -13.41 -29.09
N ASP A 12 40.97 -14.66 -28.76
CA ASP A 12 40.34 -15.36 -27.61
C ASP A 12 40.54 -14.56 -26.33
N SER A 13 41.77 -14.07 -26.05
CA SER A 13 42.02 -13.25 -24.85
C SER A 13 41.25 -11.94 -24.83
N ILE A 14 40.99 -11.32 -25.98
CA ILE A 14 40.20 -10.09 -26.08
C ILE A 14 38.73 -10.43 -25.83
N THR A 15 38.24 -11.51 -26.45
CA THR A 15 36.86 -11.97 -26.26
C THR A 15 36.57 -12.31 -24.78
N ASP A 16 37.48 -13.03 -24.14
CA ASP A 16 37.36 -13.38 -22.72
C ASP A 16 37.25 -12.14 -21.81
N LYS A 17 38.10 -11.13 -22.11
CA LYS A 17 38.05 -9.85 -21.38
C LYS A 17 36.72 -9.10 -21.59
N ILE A 18 36.24 -9.05 -22.83
CA ILE A 18 34.95 -8.43 -23.15
C ILE A 18 33.81 -9.15 -22.40
N LEU A 19 33.80 -10.47 -22.48
CA LEU A 19 32.79 -11.26 -21.74
C LEU A 19 32.89 -11.03 -20.24
N PHE A 20 34.10 -11.01 -19.67
CA PHE A 20 34.31 -10.72 -18.26
C PHE A 20 33.71 -9.35 -17.86
N PHE A 21 33.99 -8.31 -18.66
CA PHE A 21 33.43 -6.98 -18.36
C PHE A 21 31.92 -6.90 -18.54
N ILE A 22 31.34 -7.63 -19.50
CA ILE A 22 29.90 -7.74 -19.67
C ILE A 22 29.27 -8.41 -18.43
N PHE A 23 29.82 -9.57 -18.00
CA PHE A 23 29.33 -10.24 -16.80
C PHE A 23 29.50 -9.40 -15.54
N LEU A 24 30.64 -8.72 -15.38
CA LEU A 24 30.89 -7.82 -14.27
C LEU A 24 29.86 -6.67 -14.24
N PHE A 25 29.57 -6.09 -15.39
CA PHE A 25 28.57 -5.02 -15.52
C PHE A 25 27.17 -5.50 -15.15
N LEU A 26 26.75 -6.66 -15.68
CA LEU A 26 25.45 -7.27 -15.32
C LEU A 26 25.37 -7.62 -13.83
N PHE A 27 26.46 -8.12 -13.26
CA PHE A 27 26.55 -8.42 -11.83
C PHE A 27 26.39 -7.14 -10.98
N LEU A 28 27.04 -6.04 -11.36
CA LEU A 28 26.91 -4.76 -10.66
C LEU A 28 25.49 -4.18 -10.76
N ILE A 29 24.82 -4.33 -11.92
CA ILE A 29 23.40 -3.97 -12.07
C ILE A 29 22.54 -4.80 -11.11
N GLY A 30 22.78 -6.11 -11.03
CA GLY A 30 22.07 -6.99 -10.11
C GLY A 30 22.27 -6.61 -8.64
N LEU A 31 23.49 -6.28 -8.24
CA LEU A 31 23.79 -5.79 -6.89
C LEU A 31 23.09 -4.45 -6.61
N TYR A 32 23.09 -3.54 -7.58
CA TYR A 32 22.39 -2.27 -7.44
C TYR A 32 20.87 -2.48 -7.27
N ALA A 33 20.26 -3.32 -8.09
CA ALA A 33 18.85 -3.63 -7.99
C ALA A 33 18.47 -4.28 -6.63
N MET A 34 19.33 -5.17 -6.11
CA MET A 34 19.14 -5.74 -4.75
C MET A 34 19.23 -4.68 -3.66
N TYR A 35 20.21 -3.77 -3.76
CA TYR A 35 20.38 -2.68 -2.80
C TYR A 35 19.19 -1.71 -2.84
N ASP A 36 18.73 -1.32 -4.02
CA ASP A 36 17.57 -0.47 -4.22
C ASP A 36 16.30 -1.10 -3.61
N SER A 37 16.03 -2.38 -3.93
CA SER A 37 14.94 -3.13 -3.32
C SER A 37 15.02 -3.16 -1.79
N PHE A 38 16.21 -3.41 -1.24
CA PHE A 38 16.42 -3.40 0.20
C PHE A 38 16.05 -2.06 0.85
N LEU A 39 16.43 -0.93 0.23
CA LEU A 39 16.08 0.41 0.72
C LEU A 39 14.57 0.66 0.71
N VAL A 40 13.87 0.22 -0.36
CA VAL A 40 12.41 0.34 -0.46
C VAL A 40 11.71 -0.43 0.67
N TYR A 41 12.12 -1.67 0.90
CA TYR A 41 11.56 -2.48 2.00
C TYR A 41 11.90 -1.92 3.38
N GLN A 42 13.10 -1.37 3.56
CA GLN A 42 13.49 -0.72 4.81
C GLN A 42 12.62 0.52 5.08
N ALA A 43 12.39 1.36 4.08
CA ALA A 43 11.53 2.54 4.20
C ALA A 43 10.07 2.15 4.53
N ALA A 44 9.52 1.14 3.85
CA ALA A 44 8.15 0.68 4.10
C ALA A 44 7.97 0.00 5.47
N ASN A 45 9.05 -0.52 6.08
CA ASN A 45 9.03 -1.16 7.40
C ASN A 45 9.52 -0.23 8.52
N ASP A 46 9.66 1.07 8.24
CA ASP A 46 10.12 2.03 9.24
C ASP A 46 9.01 2.35 10.25
N THR A 47 9.14 1.79 11.45
CA THR A 47 8.21 2.02 12.55
C THR A 47 8.36 3.39 13.22
N SER A 48 9.32 4.22 12.81
CA SER A 48 9.49 5.57 13.34
C SER A 48 8.27 6.47 13.08
N ILE A 49 7.49 6.14 12.04
CA ILE A 49 6.24 6.80 11.70
C ILE A 49 5.18 6.68 12.82
N LEU A 50 5.22 5.61 13.62
CA LEU A 50 4.27 5.38 14.73
C LEU A 50 4.31 6.48 15.80
N LYS A 51 5.39 7.25 15.88
CA LYS A 51 5.48 8.42 16.79
C LYS A 51 4.51 9.55 16.45
N TYR A 52 3.89 9.48 15.27
CA TYR A 52 2.90 10.47 14.79
C TYR A 52 1.46 10.00 14.99
N LYS A 53 1.27 8.78 15.48
CA LYS A 53 -0.05 8.24 15.76
C LYS A 53 -0.72 9.03 16.89
N PRO A 54 -2.02 9.35 16.81
CA PRO A 54 -2.70 10.19 17.80
C PRO A 54 -2.65 9.68 19.25
N ASP A 55 -2.56 8.36 19.45
CA ASP A 55 -2.48 7.71 20.76
C ASP A 55 -1.05 7.39 21.22
N TYR A 56 -0.02 7.95 20.55
CA TYR A 56 1.36 7.69 20.92
C TYR A 56 1.76 8.37 22.23
N GLU A 57 2.08 7.59 23.26
CA GLU A 57 2.44 8.07 24.61
C GLU A 57 3.92 8.49 24.77
N GLY A 58 4.66 8.62 23.69
CA GLY A 58 6.09 8.95 23.71
C GLY A 58 6.39 10.46 23.54
N ILE A 59 7.67 10.75 23.29
CA ILE A 59 8.12 12.12 22.98
C ILE A 59 7.68 12.43 21.54
N ALA A 60 6.97 13.55 21.38
CA ALA A 60 6.56 14.02 20.06
C ALA A 60 7.78 14.19 19.13
N PRO A 61 7.65 13.83 17.85
CA PRO A 61 8.76 13.89 16.91
C PRO A 61 9.12 15.36 16.57
N ASP A 62 10.42 15.59 16.37
CA ASP A 62 10.93 16.94 16.02
C ASP A 62 10.52 17.39 14.59
N LYS A 63 10.32 16.41 13.68
CA LYS A 63 9.99 16.68 12.27
C LYS A 63 8.49 16.45 12.06
N PRO A 64 7.71 17.45 11.68
CA PRO A 64 6.28 17.24 11.39
C PRO A 64 6.09 16.45 10.09
N ILE A 65 4.97 15.78 9.97
CA ILE A 65 4.48 15.27 8.68
C ILE A 65 4.23 16.51 7.79
N LYS A 66 4.82 16.53 6.61
CA LYS A 66 4.73 17.66 5.68
C LYS A 66 3.56 17.56 4.74
N GLY A 67 3.05 16.35 4.54
CA GLY A 67 1.92 16.10 3.68
C GLY A 67 0.59 16.38 4.37
N ASN A 68 -0.49 16.30 3.60
CA ASN A 68 -1.85 16.42 4.11
C ASN A 68 -2.27 15.08 4.73
N MET A 69 -1.91 14.85 5.97
CA MET A 69 -2.43 13.72 6.74
C MET A 69 -3.88 14.03 7.15
N VAL A 70 -4.80 13.16 6.76
CA VAL A 70 -6.24 13.29 7.02
C VAL A 70 -6.74 12.28 8.04
N GLY A 71 -5.90 11.33 8.47
CA GLY A 71 -6.26 10.34 9.47
C GLY A 71 -5.14 9.34 9.70
N TRP A 72 -5.45 8.32 10.50
CA TRP A 72 -4.57 7.19 10.78
C TRP A 72 -5.37 5.91 10.77
N LEU A 73 -4.87 4.87 10.08
CA LEU A 73 -5.54 3.58 9.95
C LEU A 73 -4.74 2.49 10.66
N THR A 74 -5.41 1.74 11.53
CA THR A 74 -4.89 0.51 12.13
C THR A 74 -5.86 -0.63 11.86
N ILE A 75 -5.36 -1.77 11.40
CA ILE A 75 -6.13 -3.03 11.31
C ILE A 75 -5.49 -4.03 12.26
N ASP A 76 -6.27 -4.49 13.23
CA ASP A 76 -5.80 -5.36 14.30
C ASP A 76 -5.22 -6.67 13.75
N ASP A 77 -4.22 -7.21 14.42
CA ASP A 77 -3.51 -8.43 14.05
C ASP A 77 -2.82 -8.37 12.66
N THR A 78 -2.60 -7.18 12.11
CA THR A 78 -1.87 -6.97 10.86
C THR A 78 -0.76 -5.94 11.03
N LYS A 79 0.04 -5.72 9.98
CA LYS A 79 1.02 -4.63 9.93
C LYS A 79 0.44 -3.31 9.43
N ILE A 80 -0.86 -3.26 9.15
CA ILE A 80 -1.49 -2.02 8.70
C ILE A 80 -1.66 -1.10 9.92
N ASP A 81 -0.73 -0.14 10.03
CA ASP A 81 -0.70 0.89 11.08
C ASP A 81 0.00 2.14 10.52
N TYR A 82 -0.74 2.92 9.71
CA TYR A 82 -0.20 3.97 8.85
C TYR A 82 -1.02 5.24 8.88
N PRO A 83 -0.36 6.42 8.69
CA PRO A 83 -1.07 7.66 8.40
C PRO A 83 -1.80 7.56 7.05
N ILE A 84 -2.97 8.14 6.98
CA ILE A 84 -3.73 8.31 5.74
C ILE A 84 -3.44 9.70 5.20
N MET A 85 -2.88 9.75 4.01
CA MET A 85 -2.60 11.01 3.31
C MET A 85 -3.74 11.33 2.35
N GLN A 86 -3.85 12.59 1.90
CA GLN A 86 -4.71 12.94 0.77
C GLN A 86 -4.01 13.99 -0.09
N GLY A 87 -3.90 13.70 -1.39
CA GLY A 87 -3.29 14.56 -2.38
C GLY A 87 -4.30 15.38 -3.18
N GLU A 88 -3.79 16.24 -4.06
CA GLU A 88 -4.62 16.94 -5.04
C GLU A 88 -5.20 15.98 -6.08
N ASP A 89 -4.49 14.87 -6.35
CA ASP A 89 -4.94 13.76 -7.19
C ASP A 89 -4.50 12.42 -6.62
N ASN A 90 -4.99 11.32 -7.21
CA ASN A 90 -4.69 9.95 -6.78
C ASN A 90 -3.29 9.45 -7.20
N ASN A 91 -2.47 10.26 -7.86
CA ASN A 91 -1.10 9.90 -8.24
C ASN A 91 -0.07 10.42 -7.24
N GLU A 92 -0.40 11.46 -6.51
CA GLU A 92 0.56 12.18 -5.67
C GLU A 92 1.26 11.27 -4.66
N TYR A 93 0.48 10.44 -3.93
CA TYR A 93 1.01 9.56 -2.88
C TYR A 93 1.34 8.15 -3.34
N LEU A 94 1.24 7.86 -4.63
CA LEU A 94 1.74 6.59 -5.17
C LEU A 94 3.26 6.45 -5.00
N ASN A 95 4.00 7.55 -5.09
CA ASN A 95 5.46 7.56 -5.00
C ASN A 95 6.00 8.65 -4.05
N LYS A 96 5.23 8.99 -3.02
CA LYS A 96 5.59 9.99 -2.02
C LYS A 96 5.32 9.46 -0.62
N ASP A 97 6.29 9.58 0.28
CA ASP A 97 6.11 9.24 1.68
C ASP A 97 5.33 10.35 2.45
N PRO A 98 4.90 10.11 3.70
CA PRO A 98 4.18 11.10 4.50
C PRO A 98 4.99 12.37 4.78
N PHE A 99 6.31 12.34 4.63
CA PHE A 99 7.19 13.49 4.83
C PHE A 99 7.39 14.33 3.56
N GLY A 100 6.79 13.90 2.43
CA GLY A 100 6.85 14.56 1.15
C GLY A 100 8.10 14.21 0.34
N ASP A 101 8.86 13.20 0.76
CA ASP A 101 10.03 12.72 0.05
C ASP A 101 9.64 11.59 -0.92
N TYR A 102 10.41 11.41 -2.01
CA TYR A 102 10.15 10.33 -2.97
C TYR A 102 10.33 8.95 -2.32
N SER A 103 9.36 8.09 -2.50
CA SER A 103 9.37 6.71 -2.00
C SER A 103 8.62 5.78 -2.93
N LEU A 104 9.24 4.68 -3.36
CA LEU A 104 8.58 3.66 -4.20
C LEU A 104 7.49 2.88 -3.44
N SER A 105 7.53 2.85 -2.12
CA SER A 105 6.43 2.29 -1.31
C SER A 105 5.22 3.21 -1.24
N GLY A 106 5.38 4.48 -1.60
CA GLY A 106 4.32 5.47 -1.48
C GLY A 106 3.81 5.67 -0.06
N SER A 107 2.57 6.09 0.06
CA SER A 107 1.81 6.19 1.31
C SER A 107 0.46 5.49 1.16
N ILE A 108 -0.22 5.25 2.28
CA ILE A 108 -1.66 4.97 2.29
C ILE A 108 -2.37 6.31 2.10
N PHE A 109 -3.34 6.38 1.18
CA PHE A 109 -4.01 7.64 0.88
C PHE A 109 -5.49 7.50 0.56
N LEU A 110 -6.26 8.50 0.98
CA LEU A 110 -7.68 8.66 0.68
C LEU A 110 -7.84 9.15 -0.76
N ASP A 111 -8.85 8.65 -1.47
CA ASP A 111 -9.20 9.13 -2.82
C ASP A 111 -9.39 10.64 -2.81
N SER A 112 -8.76 11.34 -3.74
CA SER A 112 -8.77 12.80 -3.81
C SER A 112 -10.17 13.41 -4.01
N ARG A 113 -11.14 12.61 -4.42
CA ARG A 113 -12.53 12.99 -4.59
C ARG A 113 -13.36 12.87 -3.32
N ASN A 114 -12.88 12.14 -2.32
CA ASN A 114 -13.52 12.08 -1.01
C ASN A 114 -13.24 13.35 -0.20
N THR A 115 -14.14 13.67 0.74
CA THR A 115 -13.90 14.74 1.72
C THR A 115 -12.87 14.29 2.77
N SER A 116 -11.95 15.18 3.11
CA SER A 116 -10.82 14.88 4.01
C SER A 116 -11.22 14.53 5.44
N ASP A 117 -12.43 14.91 5.85
CA ASP A 117 -13.00 14.64 7.17
C ASP A 117 -13.80 13.33 7.23
N PHE A 118 -13.77 12.51 6.17
CA PHE A 118 -14.53 11.27 6.04
C PHE A 118 -16.05 11.45 6.25
N SER A 119 -16.58 12.64 5.91
CA SER A 119 -18.03 12.90 6.02
C SER A 119 -18.86 12.21 4.94
N ASP A 120 -18.25 11.74 3.86
CA ASP A 120 -18.92 10.95 2.81
C ASP A 120 -19.47 9.63 3.34
N ASP A 121 -20.53 9.13 2.71
CA ASP A 121 -21.10 7.80 3.04
C ASP A 121 -20.18 6.64 2.64
N TYR A 122 -19.34 6.86 1.63
CA TYR A 122 -18.37 5.91 1.12
C TYR A 122 -17.01 6.56 0.89
N SER A 123 -15.99 6.04 1.53
CA SER A 123 -14.59 6.49 1.39
C SER A 123 -13.71 5.38 0.86
N LEU A 124 -12.79 5.72 -0.04
CA LEU A 124 -11.88 4.77 -0.68
C LEU A 124 -10.43 5.11 -0.33
N ILE A 125 -9.75 4.17 0.30
CA ILE A 125 -8.35 4.31 0.71
C ILE A 125 -7.50 3.36 -0.13
N TYR A 126 -6.44 3.89 -0.71
CA TYR A 126 -5.49 3.15 -1.53
C TYR A 126 -4.18 2.90 -0.78
N GLY A 127 -3.52 1.83 -1.14
CA GLY A 127 -2.17 1.51 -0.69
C GLY A 127 -1.51 0.49 -1.60
N HIS A 128 -0.18 0.58 -1.72
CA HIS A 128 0.56 -0.41 -2.50
C HIS A 128 0.44 -1.81 -1.88
N HIS A 129 0.40 -2.81 -2.76
CA HIS A 129 0.65 -4.20 -2.37
C HIS A 129 2.17 -4.41 -2.25
N MET A 130 2.62 -4.81 -1.08
CA MET A 130 4.03 -5.16 -0.86
C MET A 130 4.14 -6.51 -0.15
N GLU A 131 5.21 -7.24 -0.48
CA GLU A 131 5.53 -8.49 0.21
C GLU A 131 5.79 -8.27 1.70
N ASN A 132 5.78 -9.35 2.47
CA ASN A 132 5.99 -9.36 3.91
C ASN A 132 4.94 -8.56 4.70
N ASP A 133 3.72 -8.48 4.19
CA ASP A 133 2.56 -7.82 4.81
C ASP A 133 2.74 -6.30 5.00
N LEU A 134 3.65 -5.67 4.25
CA LEU A 134 3.87 -4.23 4.30
C LEU A 134 2.81 -3.50 3.47
N MET A 135 2.56 -2.26 3.83
CA MET A 135 1.50 -1.44 3.25
C MET A 135 0.17 -2.22 3.26
N PHE A 136 -0.51 -2.37 2.11
CA PHE A 136 -1.72 -3.18 1.99
C PHE A 136 -1.48 -4.64 1.56
N GLY A 137 -0.22 -5.11 1.57
CA GLY A 137 0.08 -6.53 1.34
C GLY A 137 -0.58 -7.48 2.36
N ALA A 138 -0.79 -7.01 3.60
CA ALA A 138 -1.50 -7.78 4.62
C ALA A 138 -2.97 -8.11 4.26
N LEU A 139 -3.57 -7.39 3.31
CA LEU A 139 -4.94 -7.67 2.84
C LEU A 139 -5.07 -9.04 2.16
N ASP A 140 -3.98 -9.62 1.66
CA ASP A 140 -3.97 -10.97 1.09
C ASP A 140 -4.42 -12.05 2.09
N HIS A 141 -4.24 -11.81 3.38
CA HIS A 141 -4.69 -12.76 4.39
C HIS A 141 -6.21 -12.90 4.40
N TYR A 142 -6.94 -11.83 4.06
CA TYR A 142 -8.40 -11.82 4.02
C TYR A 142 -8.97 -12.62 2.84
N LEU A 143 -8.15 -12.96 1.84
CA LEU A 143 -8.54 -13.88 0.76
C LEU A 143 -8.59 -15.34 1.23
N LYS A 144 -8.15 -15.63 2.45
CA LYS A 144 -8.22 -16.97 3.05
C LYS A 144 -9.55 -17.14 3.78
N LYS A 145 -10.24 -18.24 3.48
CA LYS A 145 -11.52 -18.57 4.14
C LYS A 145 -11.38 -18.60 5.67
N GLY A 146 -12.27 -17.91 6.35
CA GLY A 146 -12.33 -17.88 7.81
C GLY A 146 -11.36 -16.91 8.48
N TYR A 147 -10.58 -16.13 7.69
CA TYR A 147 -9.68 -15.13 8.25
C TYR A 147 -10.46 -13.88 8.68
N LEU A 148 -11.36 -13.40 7.81
CA LEU A 148 -12.20 -12.21 8.08
C LEU A 148 -12.96 -12.31 9.41
N GLU A 149 -13.56 -13.46 9.70
CA GLU A 149 -14.38 -13.65 10.89
C GLU A 149 -13.59 -13.57 12.21
N LYS A 150 -12.29 -13.76 12.15
CA LYS A 150 -11.39 -13.75 13.32
C LYS A 150 -10.60 -12.45 13.47
N HIS A 151 -10.41 -11.73 12.38
CA HIS A 151 -9.55 -10.55 12.28
C HIS A 151 -10.34 -9.39 11.66
N ASN A 152 -11.52 -9.08 12.21
CA ASN A 152 -12.45 -8.12 11.63
C ASN A 152 -12.49 -6.77 12.35
N LYS A 153 -11.47 -6.45 13.13
CA LYS A 153 -11.42 -5.21 13.90
C LYS A 153 -10.28 -4.29 13.42
N GLY A 154 -10.48 -3.02 13.67
CA GLY A 154 -9.49 -1.99 13.43
C GLY A 154 -9.94 -0.66 13.99
N THR A 155 -9.12 0.36 13.83
CA THR A 155 -9.39 1.72 14.29
C THR A 155 -8.96 2.71 13.20
N ILE A 156 -9.79 3.71 12.97
CA ILE A 156 -9.40 4.89 12.21
C ILE A 156 -9.45 6.12 13.11
N TYR A 157 -8.39 6.92 13.09
CA TYR A 157 -8.37 8.23 13.76
C TYR A 157 -8.66 9.30 12.73
N ILE A 158 -9.61 10.18 13.03
CA ILE A 158 -9.98 11.35 12.22
C ILE A 158 -10.00 12.53 13.18
N ASP A 159 -9.23 13.57 12.89
CA ASP A 159 -9.03 14.70 13.82
C ASP A 159 -8.66 14.26 15.25
N ASP A 160 -7.76 13.28 15.35
CA ASP A 160 -7.31 12.64 16.61
C ASP A 160 -8.40 11.88 17.39
N VAL A 161 -9.61 11.74 16.84
CA VAL A 161 -10.72 10.98 17.44
C VAL A 161 -10.72 9.54 16.90
N PRO A 162 -10.66 8.52 17.76
CA PRO A 162 -10.72 7.13 17.32
C PRO A 162 -12.16 6.69 16.99
N TYR A 163 -12.30 6.02 15.85
CA TYR A 163 -13.52 5.34 15.43
C TYR A 163 -13.22 3.85 15.24
N GLU A 164 -14.07 3.00 15.81
CA GLU A 164 -13.94 1.55 15.63
C GLU A 164 -14.33 1.14 14.22
N LEU A 165 -13.50 0.32 13.58
CA LEU A 165 -13.79 -0.31 12.31
C LEU A 165 -14.22 -1.75 12.51
N THR A 166 -15.21 -2.18 11.74
CA THR A 166 -15.57 -3.61 11.61
C THR A 166 -15.46 -3.99 10.14
N LEU A 167 -14.49 -4.84 9.83
CA LEU A 167 -14.32 -5.39 8.51
C LEU A 167 -15.40 -6.44 8.26
N PHE A 168 -16.17 -6.29 7.20
CA PHE A 168 -17.33 -7.15 6.95
C PHE A 168 -17.32 -7.82 5.58
N ALA A 169 -16.43 -7.41 4.68
CA ALA A 169 -16.37 -8.00 3.37
C ALA A 169 -14.95 -7.94 2.79
N VAL A 170 -14.64 -8.88 1.92
CA VAL A 170 -13.45 -8.88 1.08
C VAL A 170 -13.80 -9.44 -0.29
N GLY A 171 -13.19 -8.88 -1.33
CA GLY A 171 -13.43 -9.30 -2.71
C GLY A 171 -12.39 -8.75 -3.66
N GLU A 172 -12.54 -9.13 -4.91
CA GLU A 172 -11.74 -8.62 -6.03
C GLU A 172 -12.66 -7.86 -6.97
N SER A 173 -12.19 -6.76 -7.53
CA SER A 173 -12.96 -5.94 -8.46
C SER A 173 -12.08 -5.44 -9.59
N GLU A 174 -12.66 -5.33 -10.79
CA GLU A 174 -11.99 -4.67 -11.91
C GLU A 174 -11.80 -3.18 -11.61
N ALA A 175 -10.65 -2.61 -11.97
CA ALA A 175 -10.33 -1.20 -11.73
C ALA A 175 -11.31 -0.23 -12.42
N THR A 176 -12.07 -0.70 -13.41
CA THR A 176 -13.11 0.06 -14.14
C THR A 176 -14.47 0.04 -13.47
N ASN A 177 -14.60 -0.63 -12.32
CA ASN A 177 -15.87 -0.71 -11.61
C ASN A 177 -16.19 0.61 -10.91
N GLU A 178 -17.13 1.37 -11.49
CA GLU A 178 -17.50 2.69 -10.99
C GLU A 178 -18.22 2.66 -9.63
N ILE A 179 -18.87 1.54 -9.26
CA ILE A 179 -19.52 1.43 -7.93
C ILE A 179 -18.47 1.44 -6.83
N ILE A 180 -17.32 0.81 -7.07
CA ILE A 180 -16.22 0.74 -6.08
C ILE A 180 -15.27 1.94 -6.25
N PHE A 181 -14.89 2.29 -7.50
CA PHE A 181 -13.81 3.25 -7.77
C PHE A 181 -14.28 4.66 -8.15
N ALA A 182 -15.57 4.98 -7.96
CA ALA A 182 -16.09 6.34 -8.10
C ALA A 182 -16.83 6.80 -6.82
N PRO A 183 -16.12 7.06 -5.71
CA PRO A 183 -16.72 7.29 -4.40
C PRO A 183 -17.69 8.47 -4.35
N THR A 184 -17.55 9.47 -5.20
CA THR A 184 -18.45 10.64 -5.25
C THR A 184 -19.88 10.31 -5.74
N PHE A 185 -20.09 9.17 -6.37
CA PHE A 185 -21.40 8.76 -6.91
C PHE A 185 -22.04 7.59 -6.16
N ALA A 186 -21.34 7.05 -5.18
CA ALA A 186 -21.73 5.84 -4.47
C ALA A 186 -22.26 6.19 -3.07
N ASP A 187 -23.56 6.00 -2.85
CA ASP A 187 -24.11 5.97 -1.49
C ASP A 187 -23.81 4.62 -0.81
N ALA A 188 -23.74 4.62 0.52
CA ALA A 188 -23.41 3.42 1.30
C ALA A 188 -24.34 2.23 1.02
N GLY A 189 -25.62 2.48 0.73
CA GLY A 189 -26.59 1.42 0.45
C GLY A 189 -26.31 0.73 -0.88
N THR A 190 -26.00 1.49 -1.92
CA THR A 190 -25.64 0.96 -3.25
C THR A 190 -24.34 0.15 -3.17
N VAL A 191 -23.31 0.68 -2.48
CA VAL A 191 -22.03 -0.01 -2.28
C VAL A 191 -22.23 -1.30 -1.48
N CYS A 192 -22.94 -1.25 -0.37
CA CYS A 192 -23.21 -2.42 0.45
C CYS A 192 -23.96 -3.52 -0.33
N SER A 193 -24.96 -3.13 -1.11
CA SER A 193 -25.72 -4.06 -1.96
C SER A 193 -24.85 -4.72 -3.03
N TYR A 194 -23.98 -3.95 -3.64
CA TYR A 194 -23.00 -4.48 -4.61
C TYR A 194 -22.01 -5.44 -3.95
N ILE A 195 -21.42 -5.05 -2.82
CA ILE A 195 -20.47 -5.88 -2.07
C ILE A 195 -21.12 -7.19 -1.66
N LYS A 196 -22.34 -7.16 -1.13
CA LYS A 196 -23.06 -8.37 -0.72
C LYS A 196 -23.25 -9.38 -1.85
N GLN A 197 -23.38 -8.91 -3.09
CA GLN A 197 -23.59 -9.77 -4.26
C GLN A 197 -22.28 -10.29 -4.87
N ASN A 198 -21.18 -9.55 -4.72
CA ASN A 198 -19.93 -9.78 -5.46
C ASN A 198 -18.71 -10.10 -4.58
N ALA A 199 -18.81 -9.94 -3.25
CA ALA A 199 -17.69 -10.23 -2.36
C ALA A 199 -17.33 -11.72 -2.37
N LEU A 200 -16.05 -12.01 -2.22
CA LEU A 200 -15.54 -13.37 -2.01
C LEU A 200 -15.99 -13.93 -0.66
N TYR A 201 -15.91 -13.09 0.38
CA TYR A 201 -16.43 -13.36 1.70
C TYR A 201 -17.19 -12.14 2.20
N PHE A 202 -18.33 -12.38 2.83
CA PHE A 202 -19.21 -11.36 3.41
C PHE A 202 -19.72 -11.84 4.76
N ASP A 203 -19.55 -11.04 5.80
CA ASP A 203 -20.05 -11.35 7.14
C ASP A 203 -21.47 -10.80 7.32
N GLU A 204 -22.46 -11.68 7.22
CA GLU A 204 -23.88 -11.32 7.39
C GLU A 204 -24.26 -10.95 8.83
N SER A 205 -23.38 -11.20 9.81
CA SER A 205 -23.61 -10.82 11.21
C SER A 205 -23.46 -9.32 11.43
N VAL A 206 -22.67 -8.65 10.60
CA VAL A 206 -22.48 -7.20 10.64
C VAL A 206 -23.67 -6.53 9.98
N LYS A 207 -24.39 -5.74 10.77
CA LYS A 207 -25.55 -4.97 10.30
C LYS A 207 -25.22 -3.50 10.31
N MET A 208 -25.27 -2.88 9.15
CA MET A 208 -25.14 -1.44 9.05
C MET A 208 -26.29 -0.72 9.74
N GLN A 209 -25.97 0.31 10.50
CA GLN A 209 -26.91 1.23 11.13
C GLN A 209 -27.09 2.47 10.24
N GLU A 210 -28.07 3.31 10.55
CA GLU A 210 -28.47 4.44 9.70
C GLU A 210 -27.34 5.48 9.47
N ASN A 211 -26.38 5.59 10.41
CA ASN A 211 -25.28 6.56 10.34
C ASN A 211 -23.91 5.89 10.09
N ASP A 212 -23.88 4.59 9.83
CA ASP A 212 -22.63 3.92 9.52
C ASP A 212 -22.11 4.33 8.15
N LYS A 213 -20.81 4.45 8.05
CA LYS A 213 -20.09 4.79 6.81
C LYS A 213 -19.30 3.59 6.33
N ILE A 214 -19.10 3.49 5.05
CA ILE A 214 -18.28 2.43 4.45
C ILE A 214 -16.91 2.98 4.08
N ILE A 215 -15.88 2.27 4.49
CA ILE A 215 -14.51 2.53 4.05
C ILE A 215 -14.02 1.30 3.31
N ALA A 216 -13.60 1.46 2.06
CA ALA A 216 -12.93 0.41 1.31
C ALA A 216 -11.42 0.62 1.34
N LEU A 217 -10.70 -0.48 1.57
CA LEU A 217 -9.24 -0.53 1.45
C LEU A 217 -8.90 -1.22 0.13
N SER A 218 -8.21 -0.53 -0.75
CA SER A 218 -7.89 -1.00 -2.10
C SER A 218 -6.40 -1.14 -2.33
N THR A 219 -6.00 -2.25 -2.92
CA THR A 219 -4.64 -2.50 -3.38
C THR A 219 -4.63 -3.20 -4.73
N CYS A 220 -3.52 -3.07 -5.48
CA CYS A 220 -3.36 -3.77 -6.74
C CYS A 220 -3.00 -5.25 -6.50
N LYS A 221 -3.62 -6.15 -7.27
CA LYS A 221 -3.18 -7.54 -7.38
C LYS A 221 -2.36 -7.69 -8.65
N TYR A 222 -1.19 -8.34 -8.55
CA TYR A 222 -0.34 -8.67 -9.70
C TYR A 222 -0.76 -9.99 -10.33
#